data_97dd97e85048b6cfcdaafbbafd0f9caa
#
_entry.id   97dd97e85048b6cfcdaafbbafd0f9caa
#
_cell.length_a   1.000
_cell.length_b   1.000
_cell.length_c   1.000
_cell.angle_alpha   90.00
_cell.angle_beta   90.00
_cell.angle_gamma   90.00
#
_symmetry.space_group_name_H-M   'P 1'
#
loop_
_entity.id
_entity.type
_entity.pdbx_description
1 polymer ?
#
loop_
_entity_poly.entity_id
_entity_poly.type
_entity_poly.pdbx_seq_one_letter_code
_entity_poly.pdbx_strand_id
1 'polypeptide(L)'
;MALFGACTDPKRRMHCWGSINDSMAQTLINQLHQMETQDAEKPIELLINSPGGDLHAACAIVDVIASVSPPVHTTALGQCLSAATLILAAGKPGHRVVHPSTRLMIHQAKKVSYAHSCGPVDMSQFDVMALDVEITKNELKATNELMVDMLARFTHRAKEKLTTDLARDKFMSAAEAVGYGLADLVHAPKTRKPAAAGV
;
A
#
# COMPACT_ATOMS: atom_id res chain seq x y z
N MET A 1 26.01 5.42 -14.49
CA MET A 1 24.74 5.99 -14.02
C MET A 1 24.03 4.91 -13.24
N ALA A 2 24.14 4.92 -11.92
CA ALA A 2 23.51 3.93 -11.06
C ALA A 2 21.99 4.17 -11.14
N LEU A 3 21.26 3.22 -11.71
CA LEU A 3 19.82 3.23 -11.75
C LEU A 3 19.29 3.10 -10.32
N PHE A 4 18.82 4.26 -9.83
CA PHE A 4 17.92 4.46 -8.69
C PHE A 4 18.03 3.42 -7.56
N GLY A 5 18.72 3.85 -6.52
CA GLY A 5 18.59 3.53 -5.11
C GLY A 5 17.93 2.21 -4.65
N ALA A 6 18.06 1.13 -5.40
CA ALA A 6 17.74 -0.16 -4.84
C ALA A 6 18.64 -0.38 -3.63
N CYS A 7 18.05 -0.67 -2.49
CA CYS A 7 18.81 -1.13 -1.33
C CYS A 7 19.64 -2.35 -1.79
N THR A 8 20.94 -2.19 -1.90
CA THR A 8 21.85 -3.25 -2.40
C THR A 8 22.08 -4.32 -1.34
N ASP A 9 21.67 -4.06 -0.10
CA ASP A 9 21.81 -4.99 1.02
C ASP A 9 20.54 -5.89 1.12
N PRO A 10 20.65 -7.19 0.78
CA PRO A 10 19.53 -8.12 0.88
C PRO A 10 18.95 -8.25 2.29
N LYS A 11 19.74 -7.94 3.33
CA LYS A 11 19.30 -7.99 4.73
C LYS A 11 18.37 -6.84 5.11
N ARG A 12 18.28 -5.81 4.28
CA ARG A 12 17.39 -4.65 4.47
C ARG A 12 16.21 -4.65 3.50
N ARG A 13 15.83 -5.84 3.05
CA ARG A 13 14.68 -6.04 2.15
C ARG A 13 13.56 -6.75 2.88
N MET A 14 12.36 -6.21 2.74
CA MET A 14 11.12 -6.71 3.33
C MET A 14 10.11 -7.04 2.23
N HIS A 15 9.11 -7.84 2.57
CA HIS A 15 8.10 -8.31 1.63
C HIS A 15 6.68 -8.15 2.18
N CYS A 16 5.88 -7.29 1.54
CA CYS A 16 4.43 -7.23 1.70
C CYS A 16 3.80 -8.12 0.62
N TRP A 17 3.54 -9.39 0.95
CA TRP A 17 3.15 -10.41 -0.03
C TRP A 17 1.84 -11.08 0.36
N GLY A 18 0.81 -11.00 -0.51
CA GLY A 18 -0.51 -11.54 -0.24
C GLY A 18 -1.43 -10.52 0.45
N SER A 19 -2.46 -11.01 1.14
CA SER A 19 -3.49 -10.16 1.78
C SER A 19 -2.94 -9.43 3.00
N ILE A 20 -3.20 -8.13 3.09
CA ILE A 20 -2.84 -7.29 4.25
C ILE A 20 -3.81 -7.60 5.39
N ASN A 21 -3.26 -7.94 6.55
CA ASN A 21 -3.96 -8.21 7.80
C ASN A 21 -3.06 -7.86 9.00
N ASP A 22 -3.58 -7.99 10.21
CA ASP A 22 -2.86 -7.66 11.45
C ASP A 22 -1.54 -8.42 11.61
N SER A 23 -1.51 -9.70 11.24
CA SER A 23 -0.30 -10.52 11.33
C SER A 23 0.80 -10.02 10.39
N MET A 24 0.44 -9.64 9.16
CA MET A 24 1.37 -9.03 8.22
C MET A 24 1.83 -7.66 8.71
N ALA A 25 0.91 -6.83 9.20
CA ALA A 25 1.24 -5.51 9.75
C ALA A 25 2.24 -5.64 10.91
N GLN A 26 1.95 -6.50 11.88
CA GLN A 26 2.86 -6.76 13.01
C GLN A 26 4.25 -7.21 12.55
N THR A 27 4.30 -8.13 11.56
CA THR A 27 5.57 -8.62 11.02
C THR A 27 6.38 -7.50 10.38
N LEU A 28 5.76 -6.70 9.50
CA LEU A 28 6.44 -5.60 8.80
C LEU A 28 6.88 -4.49 9.77
N ILE A 29 6.04 -4.14 10.73
CA ILE A 29 6.35 -3.13 11.76
C ILE A 29 7.55 -3.56 12.61
N ASN A 30 7.57 -4.82 13.07
CA ASN A 30 8.70 -5.35 13.82
C ASN A 30 10.00 -5.34 13.00
N GLN A 31 9.93 -5.68 11.72
CA GLN A 31 11.09 -5.64 10.82
C GLN A 31 11.58 -4.21 10.57
N LEU A 32 10.68 -3.23 10.41
CA LEU A 32 11.04 -1.81 10.27
C LEU A 32 11.83 -1.31 11.49
N HIS A 33 11.32 -1.53 12.69
CA HIS A 33 12.01 -1.15 13.93
C HIS A 33 13.33 -1.88 14.14
N GLN A 34 13.38 -3.18 13.79
CA GLN A 34 14.62 -3.95 13.86
C GLN A 34 15.69 -3.38 12.91
N MET A 35 15.31 -3.04 11.68
CA MET A 35 16.23 -2.46 10.71
C MET A 35 16.66 -1.04 11.10
N GLU A 36 15.76 -0.24 11.66
CA GLU A 36 16.10 1.08 12.23
C GLU A 36 17.13 0.95 13.35
N THR A 37 16.95 0.00 14.29
CA THR A 37 17.90 -0.24 15.38
C THR A 37 19.27 -0.70 14.87
N GLN A 38 19.32 -1.43 13.76
CA GLN A 38 20.58 -1.88 13.16
C GLN A 38 21.33 -0.75 12.46
N ASP A 39 20.62 0.12 11.76
CA ASP A 39 21.19 1.26 11.04
C ASP A 39 20.07 2.26 10.68
N ALA A 40 20.09 3.40 11.33
CA ALA A 40 19.06 4.42 11.20
C ALA A 40 19.16 5.25 9.89
N GLU A 41 20.23 5.10 9.12
CA GLU A 41 20.44 5.91 7.91
C GLU A 41 20.28 5.11 6.62
N LYS A 42 20.66 3.81 6.64
CA LYS A 42 20.59 3.00 5.43
C LYS A 42 19.17 2.74 4.98
N PRO A 43 18.87 2.88 3.68
CA PRO A 43 17.54 2.61 3.14
C PRO A 43 17.02 1.20 3.44
N ILE A 44 15.73 1.10 3.64
CA ILE A 44 14.99 -0.16 3.69
C ILE A 44 14.22 -0.31 2.38
N GLU A 45 14.27 -1.48 1.74
CA GLU A 45 13.49 -1.79 0.54
C GLU A 45 12.26 -2.63 0.90
N LEU A 46 11.07 -2.13 0.59
CA LEU A 46 9.80 -2.84 0.77
C LEU A 46 9.24 -3.26 -0.59
N LEU A 47 9.27 -4.57 -0.86
CA LEU A 47 8.68 -5.17 -2.05
C LEU A 47 7.21 -5.49 -1.81
N ILE A 48 6.34 -5.08 -2.74
CA ILE A 48 4.88 -5.17 -2.59
C ILE A 48 4.30 -5.99 -3.73
N ASN A 49 3.64 -7.11 -3.39
CA ASN A 49 2.78 -7.88 -4.28
C ASN A 49 1.53 -8.30 -3.50
N SER A 50 0.52 -7.45 -3.51
CA SER A 50 -0.64 -7.59 -2.64
C SER A 50 -1.95 -7.19 -3.32
N PRO A 51 -3.03 -7.95 -3.13
CA PRO A 51 -4.37 -7.56 -3.54
C PRO A 51 -4.98 -6.47 -2.62
N GLY A 52 -4.25 -6.02 -1.59
CA GLY A 52 -4.77 -5.22 -0.51
C GLY A 52 -5.29 -6.07 0.65
N GLY A 53 -6.23 -5.55 1.41
CA GLY A 53 -6.78 -6.22 2.58
C GLY A 53 -7.30 -5.22 3.60
N ASP A 54 -7.02 -5.45 4.87
CA ASP A 54 -7.47 -4.58 5.95
C ASP A 54 -6.83 -3.19 5.86
N LEU A 55 -7.67 -2.15 5.87
CA LEU A 55 -7.20 -0.77 5.75
C LEU A 55 -6.50 -0.29 7.02
N HIS A 56 -6.97 -0.67 8.21
CA HIS A 56 -6.35 -0.24 9.46
C HIS A 56 -4.96 -0.88 9.64
N ALA A 57 -4.82 -2.15 9.25
CA ALA A 57 -3.52 -2.82 9.19
C ALA A 57 -2.57 -2.11 8.20
N ALA A 58 -3.06 -1.68 7.05
CA ALA A 58 -2.28 -0.90 6.10
C ALA A 58 -1.91 0.48 6.65
N CYS A 59 -2.84 1.17 7.32
CA CYS A 59 -2.58 2.46 7.97
C CYS A 59 -1.48 2.33 9.03
N ALA A 60 -1.52 1.29 9.87
CA ALA A 60 -0.48 1.05 10.87
C ALA A 60 0.91 0.89 10.24
N ILE A 61 1.00 0.17 9.11
CA ILE A 61 2.26 0.05 8.35
C ILE A 61 2.71 1.42 7.81
N VAL A 62 1.79 2.19 7.23
CA VAL A 62 2.07 3.53 6.67
C VAL A 62 2.56 4.50 7.75
N ASP A 63 1.94 4.49 8.93
CA ASP A 63 2.34 5.35 10.04
C ASP A 63 3.75 5.02 10.54
N VAL A 64 4.10 3.72 10.59
CA VAL A 64 5.46 3.31 10.95
C VAL A 64 6.46 3.64 9.85
N ILE A 65 6.13 3.47 8.57
CA ILE A 65 6.98 3.93 7.45
C ILE A 65 7.30 5.43 7.59
N ALA A 66 6.32 6.23 8.01
CA ALA A 66 6.48 7.67 8.20
C ALA A 66 7.27 8.05 9.47
N SER A 67 7.35 7.16 10.46
CA SER A 67 7.97 7.43 11.77
C SER A 67 9.40 6.94 11.89
N VAL A 68 9.81 5.90 11.16
CA VAL A 68 11.17 5.36 11.20
C VAL A 68 12.17 6.30 10.54
N SER A 69 13.38 6.36 11.09
CA SER A 69 14.46 7.23 10.60
C SER A 69 15.00 6.83 9.22
N PRO A 70 15.26 5.52 8.94
CA PRO A 70 15.78 5.11 7.64
C PRO A 70 14.75 5.32 6.53
N PRO A 71 15.16 5.82 5.36
CA PRO A 71 14.25 6.00 4.24
C PRO A 71 13.71 4.65 3.75
N VAL A 72 12.39 4.53 3.62
CA VAL A 72 11.74 3.33 3.09
C VAL A 72 11.49 3.53 1.59
N HIS A 73 12.14 2.72 0.77
CA HIS A 73 11.95 2.64 -0.67
C HIS A 73 10.91 1.57 -0.97
N THR A 74 9.90 1.87 -1.76
CA THR A 74 8.82 0.93 -2.07
C THR A 74 8.86 0.50 -3.53
N THR A 75 8.68 -0.80 -3.76
CA THR A 75 8.69 -1.36 -5.12
C THR A 75 7.50 -2.30 -5.30
N ALA A 76 6.58 -1.94 -6.20
CA ALA A 76 5.44 -2.79 -6.54
C ALA A 76 5.76 -3.71 -7.71
N LEU A 77 5.39 -4.99 -7.59
CA LEU A 77 5.54 -6.02 -8.62
C LEU A 77 4.32 -6.96 -8.64
N GLY A 78 3.96 -7.45 -9.84
CA GLY A 78 2.77 -8.29 -10.01
C GLY A 78 1.48 -7.49 -9.84
N GLN A 79 1.01 -7.34 -8.60
CA GLN A 79 -0.18 -6.54 -8.28
C GLN A 79 0.03 -5.67 -7.03
N CYS A 80 -0.59 -4.50 -7.05
CA CYS A 80 -0.65 -3.59 -5.91
C CYS A 80 -2.03 -2.93 -5.90
N LEU A 81 -2.97 -3.56 -5.18
CA LEU A 81 -4.38 -3.21 -5.26
C LEU A 81 -4.90 -2.70 -3.90
N SER A 82 -5.91 -1.80 -3.95
CA SER A 82 -6.63 -1.33 -2.76
C SER A 82 -5.68 -0.77 -1.69
N ALA A 83 -5.77 -1.23 -0.44
CA ALA A 83 -4.93 -0.77 0.68
C ALA A 83 -3.42 -0.89 0.42
N ALA A 84 -2.97 -1.80 -0.45
CA ALA A 84 -1.56 -1.93 -0.82
C ALA A 84 -1.01 -0.70 -1.55
N THR A 85 -1.87 0.06 -2.25
CA THR A 85 -1.48 1.30 -2.92
C THR A 85 -1.09 2.40 -1.95
N LEU A 86 -1.66 2.41 -0.74
CA LEU A 86 -1.27 3.34 0.33
C LEU A 86 0.15 3.06 0.82
N ILE A 87 0.48 1.77 1.00
CA ILE A 87 1.82 1.36 1.42
C ILE A 87 2.86 1.71 0.35
N LEU A 88 2.53 1.49 -0.94
CA LEU A 88 3.39 1.92 -2.05
C LEU A 88 3.61 3.43 -2.03
N ALA A 89 2.52 4.19 -1.91
CA ALA A 89 2.55 5.65 -1.97
C ALA A 89 3.23 6.30 -0.74
N ALA A 90 3.26 5.60 0.41
CA ALA A 90 3.93 6.05 1.63
C ALA A 90 5.46 5.96 1.56
N GLY A 91 6.02 5.28 0.58
CA GLY A 91 7.47 5.23 0.36
C GLY A 91 8.08 6.61 0.17
N LYS A 92 9.40 6.70 0.39
CA LYS A 92 10.15 7.95 0.21
C LYS A 92 9.93 8.53 -1.19
N PRO A 93 9.50 9.80 -1.33
CA PRO A 93 9.36 10.44 -2.63
C PRO A 93 10.65 10.34 -3.47
N GLY A 94 10.52 10.04 -4.76
CA GLY A 94 11.61 9.75 -5.68
C GLY A 94 12.09 8.29 -5.67
N HIS A 95 11.58 7.47 -4.73
CA HIS A 95 11.99 6.07 -4.55
C HIS A 95 10.81 5.09 -4.50
N ARG A 96 9.66 5.50 -5.04
CA ARG A 96 8.47 4.64 -5.19
C ARG A 96 8.47 4.09 -6.63
N VAL A 97 8.70 2.80 -6.76
CA VAL A 97 8.94 2.15 -8.05
C VAL A 97 7.83 1.15 -8.39
N VAL A 98 7.47 1.06 -9.65
CA VAL A 98 6.51 0.06 -10.14
C VAL A 98 7.13 -0.73 -11.29
N HIS A 99 7.06 -2.06 -11.25
CA HIS A 99 7.48 -2.89 -12.37
C HIS A 99 6.52 -2.76 -13.58
N PRO A 100 7.02 -2.87 -14.83
CA PRO A 100 6.21 -2.60 -16.03
C PRO A 100 4.92 -3.43 -16.15
N SER A 101 4.96 -4.69 -15.68
CA SER A 101 3.82 -5.61 -15.74
C SER A 101 2.89 -5.52 -14.54
N THR A 102 3.18 -4.65 -13.58
CA THR A 102 2.35 -4.51 -12.37
C THR A 102 1.01 -3.88 -12.69
N ARG A 103 -0.05 -4.45 -12.13
CA ARG A 103 -1.39 -3.86 -12.14
C ARG A 103 -1.66 -3.19 -10.80
N LEU A 104 -2.15 -1.98 -10.86
CA LEU A 104 -2.58 -1.23 -9.67
C LEU A 104 -4.08 -1.01 -9.72
N MET A 105 -4.70 -0.86 -8.55
CA MET A 105 -6.13 -0.50 -8.48
C MET A 105 -6.41 0.23 -7.18
N ILE A 106 -7.17 1.31 -7.29
CA ILE A 106 -7.72 2.05 -6.15
C ILE A 106 -9.25 1.97 -6.17
N HIS A 107 -9.83 1.90 -5.01
CA HIS A 107 -11.28 1.96 -4.79
C HIS A 107 -11.60 2.37 -3.36
N GLN A 108 -12.84 2.78 -3.10
CA GLN A 108 -13.32 3.05 -1.75
C GLN A 108 -13.37 1.77 -0.89
N ALA A 109 -13.30 1.91 0.43
CA ALA A 109 -13.53 0.81 1.34
C ALA A 109 -14.96 0.29 1.17
N LYS A 110 -15.11 -1.04 1.06
CA LYS A 110 -16.41 -1.71 0.85
C LYS A 110 -16.99 -2.28 2.12
N LYS A 111 -16.15 -2.48 3.15
CA LYS A 111 -16.54 -3.01 4.46
C LYS A 111 -15.72 -2.32 5.54
N VAL A 112 -16.29 -2.21 6.72
CA VAL A 112 -15.56 -1.89 7.95
C VAL A 112 -15.20 -3.23 8.59
N SER A 113 -13.90 -3.47 8.78
CA SER A 113 -13.44 -4.65 9.52
C SER A 113 -13.49 -4.32 11.01
N TYR A 114 -14.57 -4.65 11.68
CA TYR A 114 -14.55 -4.73 13.14
C TYR A 114 -14.01 -6.10 13.54
N ALA A 115 -12.92 -6.11 14.26
CA ALA A 115 -12.41 -7.29 14.95
C ALA A 115 -13.29 -7.61 16.20
N HIS A 116 -14.59 -7.54 16.07
CA HIS A 116 -15.50 -8.05 17.07
C HIS A 116 -15.98 -9.41 16.60
N SER A 117 -15.57 -10.43 17.33
CA SER A 117 -16.12 -11.78 17.29
C SER A 117 -17.57 -11.78 17.79
N CYS A 118 -18.45 -11.08 17.08
CA CYS A 118 -19.87 -11.37 17.19
C CYS A 118 -20.14 -12.54 16.26
N GLY A 119 -20.50 -13.67 16.82
CA GLY A 119 -20.98 -14.85 16.09
C GLY A 119 -22.12 -14.50 15.11
N PRO A 120 -22.68 -15.47 14.39
CA PRO A 120 -23.71 -15.23 13.40
C PRO A 120 -24.83 -14.37 14.01
N VAL A 121 -25.07 -13.20 13.39
CA VAL A 121 -26.11 -12.26 13.85
C VAL A 121 -27.45 -12.96 13.75
N ASP A 122 -28.12 -13.19 14.88
CA ASP A 122 -29.48 -13.65 14.92
C ASP A 122 -30.42 -12.56 14.40
N MET A 123 -31.01 -12.79 13.25
CA MET A 123 -31.91 -11.88 12.55
C MET A 123 -33.20 -11.53 13.32
N SER A 124 -33.41 -12.04 14.53
CA SER A 124 -34.58 -11.76 15.35
C SER A 124 -34.52 -10.45 16.16
N GLN A 125 -33.41 -9.70 16.11
CA GLN A 125 -33.23 -8.46 16.87
C GLN A 125 -33.28 -7.20 15.94
N PHE A 126 -34.34 -7.07 15.20
CA PHE A 126 -34.49 -6.02 14.17
C PHE A 126 -34.40 -4.56 14.67
N ASP A 127 -34.75 -4.28 15.91
CA ASP A 127 -34.75 -2.90 16.46
C ASP A 127 -33.35 -2.37 16.86
N VAL A 128 -32.41 -3.28 17.16
CA VAL A 128 -31.00 -2.91 17.42
C VAL A 128 -30.27 -2.66 16.08
N MET A 129 -30.71 -3.28 14.99
CA MET A 129 -30.04 -3.22 13.69
C MET A 129 -30.08 -1.84 13.02
N ALA A 130 -31.11 -1.03 13.21
CA ALA A 130 -31.21 0.28 12.54
C ALA A 130 -30.13 1.26 13.04
N LEU A 131 -29.90 1.31 14.36
CA LEU A 131 -28.86 2.13 14.97
C LEU A 131 -27.46 1.63 14.58
N ASP A 132 -27.26 0.32 14.59
CA ASP A 132 -25.98 -0.31 14.19
C ASP A 132 -25.68 -0.11 12.70
N VAL A 133 -26.68 -0.05 11.84
CA VAL A 133 -26.52 0.28 10.41
C VAL A 133 -26.04 1.72 10.23
N GLU A 134 -26.60 2.67 11.00
CA GLU A 134 -26.17 4.06 10.93
C GLU A 134 -24.75 4.26 11.45
N ILE A 135 -24.41 3.63 12.59
CA ILE A 135 -23.04 3.63 13.13
C ILE A 135 -22.07 3.04 12.09
N THR A 136 -22.40 1.89 11.52
CA THR A 136 -21.54 1.25 10.48
C THR A 136 -21.39 2.12 9.24
N LYS A 137 -22.45 2.78 8.80
CA LYS A 137 -22.41 3.71 7.68
C LYS A 137 -21.50 4.92 7.96
N ASN A 138 -21.59 5.49 9.16
CA ASN A 138 -20.78 6.62 9.55
C ASN A 138 -19.30 6.24 9.64
N GLU A 139 -19.00 5.05 10.17
CA GLU A 139 -17.64 4.53 10.24
C GLU A 139 -17.06 4.22 8.85
N LEU A 140 -17.87 3.65 7.96
CA LEU A 140 -17.46 3.42 6.58
C LEU A 140 -17.16 4.74 5.87
N LYS A 141 -17.93 5.79 6.16
CA LYS A 141 -17.67 7.13 5.63
C LYS A 141 -16.36 7.68 6.16
N ALA A 142 -16.13 7.63 7.46
CA ALA A 142 -14.88 8.07 8.09
C ALA A 142 -13.66 7.30 7.53
N THR A 143 -13.81 6.00 7.35
CA THR A 143 -12.78 5.13 6.74
C THR A 143 -12.45 5.55 5.31
N ASN A 144 -13.46 5.90 4.51
CA ASN A 144 -13.25 6.40 3.14
C ASN A 144 -12.62 7.80 3.12
N GLU A 145 -13.01 8.69 4.03
CA GLU A 145 -12.40 10.01 4.20
C GLU A 145 -10.92 9.88 4.56
N LEU A 146 -10.58 9.00 5.50
CA LEU A 146 -9.19 8.69 5.86
C LEU A 146 -8.38 8.24 4.64
N MET A 147 -8.90 7.33 3.84
CA MET A 147 -8.22 6.84 2.64
C MET A 147 -8.02 7.96 1.59
N VAL A 148 -9.02 8.82 1.40
CA VAL A 148 -8.92 10.01 0.53
C VAL A 148 -7.82 10.94 1.03
N ASP A 149 -7.77 11.19 2.34
CA ASP A 149 -6.78 12.09 2.95
C ASP A 149 -5.36 11.56 2.80
N MET A 150 -5.15 10.26 3.02
CA MET A 150 -3.85 9.62 2.82
C MET A 150 -3.42 9.69 1.35
N LEU A 151 -4.31 9.35 0.41
CA LEU A 151 -4.00 9.43 -1.02
C LEU A 151 -3.73 10.88 -1.46
N ALA A 152 -4.48 11.86 -0.96
CA ALA A 152 -4.25 13.28 -1.26
C ALA A 152 -2.85 13.73 -0.81
N ARG A 153 -2.44 13.32 0.39
CA ARG A 153 -1.10 13.60 0.91
C ARG A 153 0.02 13.02 0.04
N PHE A 154 -0.15 11.81 -0.45
CA PHE A 154 0.89 11.11 -1.22
C PHE A 154 0.91 11.47 -2.71
N THR A 155 -0.26 11.73 -3.30
CA THR A 155 -0.40 11.96 -4.75
C THR A 155 -0.50 13.44 -5.10
N HIS A 156 -0.68 14.32 -4.10
CA HIS A 156 -0.95 15.76 -4.26
C HIS A 156 -2.19 16.07 -5.12
N ARG A 157 -3.15 15.15 -5.18
CA ARG A 157 -4.43 15.33 -5.90
C ARG A 157 -5.48 15.93 -4.99
N ALA A 158 -6.39 16.71 -5.60
CA ALA A 158 -7.54 17.25 -4.90
C ALA A 158 -8.44 16.12 -4.36
N LYS A 159 -8.97 16.29 -3.14
CA LYS A 159 -9.81 15.29 -2.46
C LYS A 159 -11.09 14.98 -3.25
N GLU A 160 -11.68 15.97 -3.91
CA GLU A 160 -12.88 15.83 -4.74
C GLU A 160 -12.62 14.89 -5.92
N LYS A 161 -11.44 15.02 -6.55
CA LYS A 161 -11.02 14.14 -7.63
C LYS A 161 -10.80 12.72 -7.15
N LEU A 162 -10.14 12.55 -5.99
CA LEU A 162 -9.92 11.25 -5.37
C LEU A 162 -11.23 10.56 -4.98
N THR A 163 -12.17 11.29 -4.37
CA THR A 163 -13.50 10.77 -4.02
C THR A 163 -14.23 10.25 -5.26
N THR A 164 -14.16 10.98 -6.38
CA THR A 164 -14.74 10.55 -7.64
C THR A 164 -14.05 9.31 -8.21
N ASP A 165 -12.71 9.29 -8.20
CA ASP A 165 -11.92 8.19 -8.75
C ASP A 165 -12.07 6.90 -7.92
N LEU A 166 -12.24 7.01 -6.60
CA LEU A 166 -12.43 5.89 -5.69
C LEU A 166 -13.85 5.29 -5.71
N ALA A 167 -14.85 6.01 -6.24
CA ALA A 167 -16.24 5.55 -6.25
C ALA A 167 -16.44 4.22 -6.98
N ARG A 168 -15.54 3.86 -7.89
CA ARG A 168 -15.48 2.58 -8.61
C ARG A 168 -14.06 2.06 -8.66
N ASP A 169 -13.91 0.76 -8.94
CA ASP A 169 -12.60 0.14 -9.10
C ASP A 169 -11.85 0.81 -10.26
N LYS A 170 -10.80 1.56 -9.96
CA LYS A 170 -9.96 2.26 -10.93
C LYS A 170 -8.65 1.52 -11.11
N PHE A 171 -8.56 0.74 -12.18
CA PHE A 171 -7.34 0.03 -12.54
C PHE A 171 -6.36 0.94 -13.29
N MET A 172 -5.07 0.71 -13.04
CA MET A 172 -3.98 1.47 -13.66
C MET A 172 -2.84 0.53 -14.06
N SER A 173 -2.21 0.83 -15.19
CA SER A 173 -0.89 0.35 -15.57
C SER A 173 0.20 1.01 -14.74
N ALA A 174 1.43 0.53 -14.83
CA ALA A 174 2.58 1.13 -14.15
C ALA A 174 2.78 2.60 -14.54
N ALA A 175 2.66 2.94 -15.83
CA ALA A 175 2.82 4.31 -16.31
C ALA A 175 1.70 5.24 -15.82
N GLU A 176 0.45 4.76 -15.82
CA GLU A 176 -0.69 5.50 -15.30
C GLU A 176 -0.57 5.74 -13.79
N ALA A 177 -0.05 4.78 -13.03
CA ALA A 177 0.17 4.92 -11.59
C ALA A 177 1.22 5.99 -11.26
N VAL A 178 2.29 6.08 -12.07
CA VAL A 178 3.28 7.17 -11.98
C VAL A 178 2.64 8.51 -12.31
N GLY A 179 1.89 8.62 -13.43
CA GLY A 179 1.14 9.82 -13.78
C GLY A 179 0.05 10.18 -12.78
N TYR A 180 -0.43 9.21 -12.02
CA TYR A 180 -1.40 9.41 -10.93
C TYR A 180 -0.74 9.93 -9.64
N GLY A 181 0.56 9.70 -9.44
CA GLY A 181 1.32 10.10 -8.26
C GLY A 181 1.43 9.02 -7.18
N LEU A 182 0.97 7.80 -7.46
CA LEU A 182 1.12 6.65 -6.54
C LEU A 182 2.57 6.15 -6.49
N ALA A 183 3.33 6.39 -7.56
CA ALA A 183 4.72 6.02 -7.66
C ALA A 183 5.51 7.11 -8.41
N ASP A 184 6.82 7.00 -8.41
CA ASP A 184 7.70 7.99 -9.03
C ASP A 184 8.28 7.48 -10.35
N LEU A 185 8.45 6.16 -10.48
CA LEU A 185 9.19 5.54 -11.57
C LEU A 185 8.58 4.20 -12.01
N VAL A 186 8.64 3.93 -13.32
CA VAL A 186 8.51 2.59 -13.84
C VAL A 186 9.89 1.96 -13.92
N HIS A 187 10.07 0.76 -13.34
CA HIS A 187 11.33 0.04 -13.36
C HIS A 187 11.76 -0.30 -14.80
N ALA A 188 12.93 0.17 -15.22
CA ALA A 188 13.47 -0.21 -16.51
C ALA A 188 14.11 -1.62 -16.41
N PRO A 189 13.69 -2.59 -17.23
CA PRO A 189 14.33 -3.90 -17.24
C PRO A 189 15.80 -3.76 -17.67
N LYS A 190 16.70 -4.47 -16.99
CA LYS A 190 18.09 -4.56 -17.45
C LYS A 190 18.09 -5.24 -18.80
N THR A 191 18.55 -4.53 -19.86
CA THR A 191 18.82 -5.14 -21.15
C THR A 191 19.92 -6.19 -20.96
N ARG A 192 19.54 -7.48 -21.00
CA ARG A 192 20.56 -8.54 -21.11
C ARG A 192 21.26 -8.35 -22.45
N LYS A 193 22.56 -8.11 -22.44
CA LYS A 193 23.37 -8.31 -23.66
C LYS A 193 23.08 -9.72 -24.16
N PRO A 194 22.75 -9.91 -25.45
CA PRO A 194 22.65 -11.26 -25.98
C PRO A 194 23.97 -11.99 -25.68
N ALA A 195 23.87 -13.22 -25.15
CA ALA A 195 25.04 -14.07 -25.00
C ALA A 195 25.70 -14.17 -26.42
N ALA A 196 26.98 -13.84 -26.49
CA ALA A 196 27.73 -14.03 -27.72
C ALA A 196 27.52 -15.49 -28.16
N ALA A 197 26.92 -15.68 -29.32
CA ALA A 197 26.82 -17.00 -29.91
C ALA A 197 28.26 -17.48 -30.12
N GLY A 198 28.66 -18.44 -29.28
CA GLY A 198 29.95 -19.13 -29.46
C GLY A 198 29.93 -19.84 -30.80
N VAL A 199 30.90 -19.49 -31.62
CA VAL A 199 31.26 -20.21 -32.85
C VAL A 199 32.03 -21.45 -32.47
#